data_4848e9a92d25592c22674884ba3a58ba
#
_entry.id   4848e9a92d25592c22674884ba3a58ba
#
_cell.length_a   1.000
_cell.length_b   1.000
_cell.length_c   1.000
_cell.angle_alpha   90.00
_cell.angle_beta   90.00
_cell.angle_gamma   90.00
#
_symmetry.space_group_name_H-M   'P 1'
#
loop_
_entity.id
_entity.type
_entity.pdbx_description
1 polymer ?
#
loop_
_entity_poly.entity_id
_entity_poly.type
_entity_poly.pdbx_seq_one_letter_code
_entity_poly.pdbx_strand_id
1 'polypeptide(L)'
;IAAKLLYGATLGMLTKVFEPAGVETVFVDFDNEKAVEAAIAEHRPGAIVMETIANPLLRVPALDRIARVAKGANTPLIVDNTFATPLMVRPLELGASIVVHSLTKYLSGHGDVLGGIVVTDSEHLVPLRNLSRTLGFTLGPFESYLAMRGVKTFPLRMERQCANACRVASWLQSHPNVDRVYFPADPHHPDADHIKRLFPAGLYGAMVSFEIKGADRERVFRVMNSLRMIAPATSLGDVHSMMLYPAMASHRELSPKHRERLGIRDNLVRLSVGIEAAEDVIADLDQALRHP
;
A
#
# COMPACT_ATOMS: atom_id res chain seq x y z
N ILE A 1 7.94 3.80 17.12
CA ILE A 1 7.04 2.64 16.91
C ILE A 1 6.68 2.57 15.44
N ALA A 2 6.65 1.37 14.87
CA ALA A 2 6.26 1.12 13.48
C ALA A 2 5.29 -0.05 13.38
N ALA A 3 4.37 0.00 12.40
CA ALA A 3 3.51 -1.13 12.12
C ALA A 3 4.33 -2.34 11.62
N LYS A 4 3.94 -3.57 12.00
CA LYS A 4 4.61 -4.80 11.51
C LYS A 4 4.45 -5.00 10.01
N LEU A 5 3.32 -4.56 9.46
CA LEU A 5 3.04 -4.63 8.03
C LEU A 5 3.32 -3.26 7.41
N LEU A 6 4.50 -3.10 6.83
CA LEU A 6 4.94 -1.91 6.10
C LEU A 6 5.59 -2.34 4.77
N TYR A 7 5.66 -1.41 3.85
CA TYR A 7 6.42 -1.57 2.62
C TYR A 7 7.88 -1.95 2.90
N GLY A 8 8.41 -2.90 2.13
CA GLY A 8 9.74 -3.46 2.39
C GLY A 8 10.88 -2.42 2.43
N ALA A 9 10.81 -1.36 1.61
CA ALA A 9 11.83 -0.31 1.68
C ALA A 9 11.71 0.55 2.95
N THR A 10 10.49 0.77 3.47
CA THR A 10 10.28 1.45 4.76
C THR A 10 10.85 0.61 5.90
N LEU A 11 10.59 -0.70 5.91
CA LEU A 11 11.22 -1.63 6.86
C LEU A 11 12.75 -1.59 6.76
N GLY A 12 13.28 -1.64 5.53
CA GLY A 12 14.72 -1.55 5.29
C GLY A 12 15.33 -0.22 5.77
N MET A 13 14.63 0.88 5.58
CA MET A 13 15.08 2.19 6.08
C MET A 13 15.13 2.21 7.62
N LEU A 14 14.10 1.69 8.29
CA LEU A 14 14.05 1.62 9.75
C LEU A 14 15.17 0.75 10.32
N THR A 15 15.36 -0.45 9.75
CA THR A 15 16.29 -1.47 10.32
C THR A 15 17.72 -1.34 9.84
N LYS A 16 17.98 -0.86 8.60
CA LYS A 16 19.32 -0.82 8.01
C LYS A 16 19.94 0.59 8.00
N VAL A 17 19.14 1.63 8.18
CA VAL A 17 19.61 3.03 8.16
C VAL A 17 19.44 3.68 9.53
N PHE A 18 18.23 3.68 10.08
CA PHE A 18 17.96 4.36 11.34
C PHE A 18 18.43 3.60 12.57
N GLU A 19 18.24 2.29 12.64
CA GLU A 19 18.72 1.48 13.76
C GLU A 19 20.25 1.56 13.96
N PRO A 20 21.09 1.43 12.91
CA PRO A 20 22.53 1.68 13.03
C PRO A 20 22.90 3.12 13.41
N ALA A 21 22.02 4.10 13.14
CA ALA A 21 22.17 5.48 13.56
C ALA A 21 21.65 5.76 14.99
N GLY A 22 21.27 4.72 15.74
CA GLY A 22 20.85 4.84 17.14
C GLY A 22 19.36 5.09 17.35
N VAL A 23 18.53 4.92 16.31
CA VAL A 23 17.07 5.02 16.43
C VAL A 23 16.48 3.62 16.61
N GLU A 24 16.05 3.30 17.82
CA GLU A 24 15.36 2.04 18.11
C GLU A 24 13.99 1.99 17.47
N THR A 25 13.64 0.88 16.81
CA THR A 25 12.33 0.66 16.21
C THR A 25 11.61 -0.50 16.86
N VAL A 26 10.46 -0.22 17.48
CA VAL A 26 9.55 -1.23 18.06
C VAL A 26 8.43 -1.52 17.07
N PHE A 27 8.37 -2.75 16.56
CA PHE A 27 7.34 -3.20 15.62
C PHE A 27 6.11 -3.72 16.36
N VAL A 28 4.97 -3.10 16.12
CA VAL A 28 3.69 -3.40 16.78
C VAL A 28 2.64 -3.86 15.77
N ASP A 29 1.74 -4.72 16.20
CA ASP A 29 0.58 -5.12 15.41
C ASP A 29 -0.49 -4.03 15.48
N PHE A 30 -0.68 -3.29 14.38
CA PHE A 30 -1.64 -2.17 14.31
C PHE A 30 -3.08 -2.62 14.05
N ASP A 31 -3.30 -3.92 13.84
CA ASP A 31 -4.64 -4.50 13.86
C ASP A 31 -5.17 -4.65 15.29
N ASN A 32 -4.28 -4.52 16.30
CA ASN A 32 -4.61 -4.55 17.73
C ASN A 32 -4.38 -3.16 18.36
N GLU A 33 -5.45 -2.36 18.45
CA GLU A 33 -5.41 -1.00 19.01
C GLU A 33 -4.83 -0.97 20.44
N LYS A 34 -5.18 -1.95 21.28
CA LYS A 34 -4.66 -2.02 22.65
C LYS A 34 -3.16 -2.28 22.70
N ALA A 35 -2.63 -3.05 21.76
CA ALA A 35 -1.19 -3.26 21.65
C ALA A 35 -0.46 -1.97 21.25
N VAL A 36 -1.06 -1.16 20.38
CA VAL A 36 -0.53 0.15 20.01
C VAL A 36 -0.55 1.11 21.20
N GLU A 37 -1.66 1.20 21.94
CA GLU A 37 -1.77 2.02 23.14
C GLU A 37 -0.73 1.63 24.20
N ALA A 38 -0.60 0.33 24.48
CA ALA A 38 0.36 -0.19 25.44
C ALA A 38 1.81 0.15 25.04
N ALA A 39 2.14 -0.07 23.77
CA ALA A 39 3.47 0.23 23.24
C ALA A 39 3.81 1.74 23.31
N ILE A 40 2.85 2.61 23.01
CA ILE A 40 3.03 4.07 23.14
C ILE A 40 3.29 4.45 24.61
N ALA A 41 2.52 3.89 25.55
CA ALA A 41 2.68 4.17 26.97
C ALA A 41 4.04 3.66 27.52
N GLU A 42 4.47 2.47 27.09
CA GLU A 42 5.72 1.82 27.53
C GLU A 42 6.95 2.51 26.96
N HIS A 43 6.97 2.73 25.66
CA HIS A 43 8.19 3.18 24.96
C HIS A 43 8.28 4.69 24.77
N ARG A 44 7.19 5.46 24.95
CA ARG A 44 7.14 6.91 24.74
C ARG A 44 7.84 7.33 23.44
N PRO A 45 7.40 6.83 22.29
CA PRO A 45 8.15 6.96 21.04
C PRO A 45 8.22 8.41 20.55
N GLY A 46 9.31 8.77 19.89
CA GLY A 46 9.46 10.05 19.20
C GLY A 46 8.61 10.15 17.93
N ALA A 47 8.18 9.02 17.34
CA ALA A 47 7.28 8.98 16.20
C ALA A 47 6.59 7.62 16.08
N ILE A 48 5.44 7.63 15.40
CA ILE A 48 4.69 6.42 15.02
C ILE A 48 4.58 6.39 13.51
N VAL A 49 4.85 5.22 12.89
CA VAL A 49 4.82 5.04 11.41
C VAL A 49 3.85 3.92 11.05
N MET A 50 2.91 4.20 10.12
CA MET A 50 1.96 3.22 9.61
C MET A 50 1.61 3.48 8.13
N GLU A 51 0.97 2.49 7.51
CA GLU A 51 0.29 2.64 6.22
C GLU A 51 -1.23 2.69 6.40
N THR A 52 -1.93 3.44 5.55
CA THR A 52 -3.41 3.45 5.53
C THR A 52 -3.98 2.11 5.06
N ILE A 53 -3.35 1.50 4.06
CA ILE A 53 -3.65 0.15 3.56
C ILE A 53 -2.33 -0.60 3.49
N ALA A 54 -2.21 -1.67 4.27
CA ALA A 54 -0.96 -2.42 4.38
C ALA A 54 -0.72 -3.35 3.19
N ASN A 55 0.51 -3.37 2.69
CA ASN A 55 0.96 -4.22 1.59
C ASN A 55 1.52 -5.55 2.15
N PRO A 56 1.20 -6.75 1.59
CA PRO A 56 0.38 -6.99 0.39
C PRO A 56 -1.06 -7.45 0.69
N LEU A 57 -1.43 -7.67 1.94
CA LEU A 57 -2.72 -8.29 2.32
C LEU A 57 -3.87 -7.29 2.43
N LEU A 58 -3.62 -6.03 2.13
CA LEU A 58 -4.58 -4.94 2.08
C LEU A 58 -5.37 -4.73 3.39
N ARG A 59 -4.73 -5.02 4.54
CA ARG A 59 -5.28 -4.73 5.86
C ARG A 59 -5.41 -3.21 6.05
N VAL A 60 -6.45 -2.81 6.75
CA VAL A 60 -6.79 -1.40 6.99
C VAL A 60 -6.87 -1.14 8.50
N PRO A 61 -5.79 -0.69 9.13
CA PRO A 61 -5.78 -0.36 10.55
C PRO A 61 -6.76 0.77 10.90
N ALA A 62 -7.17 0.85 12.17
CA ALA A 62 -8.07 1.88 12.68
C ALA A 62 -7.38 3.26 12.80
N LEU A 63 -7.00 3.84 11.66
CA LEU A 63 -6.23 5.08 11.58
C LEU A 63 -6.81 6.21 12.45
N ASP A 64 -8.13 6.40 12.43
CA ASP A 64 -8.85 7.40 13.21
C ASP A 64 -8.67 7.24 14.72
N ARG A 65 -8.56 6.01 15.19
CA ARG A 65 -8.34 5.68 16.60
C ARG A 65 -6.86 5.79 16.97
N ILE A 66 -5.98 5.26 16.15
CA ILE A 66 -4.53 5.34 16.35
C ILE A 66 -4.08 6.82 16.36
N ALA A 67 -4.61 7.65 15.45
CA ALA A 67 -4.32 9.08 15.42
C ALA A 67 -4.75 9.79 16.74
N ARG A 68 -5.89 9.39 17.30
CA ARG A 68 -6.36 9.93 18.59
C ARG A 68 -5.43 9.56 19.74
N VAL A 69 -4.97 8.31 19.80
CA VAL A 69 -4.03 7.84 20.83
C VAL A 69 -2.69 8.54 20.67
N ALA A 70 -2.16 8.62 19.45
CA ALA A 70 -0.90 9.32 19.15
C ALA A 70 -0.96 10.79 19.58
N LYS A 71 -2.06 11.49 19.26
CA LYS A 71 -2.29 12.89 19.66
C LYS A 71 -2.38 13.01 21.19
N GLY A 72 -3.08 12.09 21.87
CA GLY A 72 -3.16 12.09 23.33
C GLY A 72 -1.81 11.87 24.03
N ALA A 73 -0.89 11.19 23.39
CA ALA A 73 0.48 10.96 23.85
C ALA A 73 1.46 12.06 23.38
N ASN A 74 0.99 13.07 22.66
CA ASN A 74 1.82 14.10 22.02
C ASN A 74 2.95 13.50 21.14
N THR A 75 2.63 12.41 20.41
CA THR A 75 3.58 11.70 19.55
C THR A 75 3.20 11.90 18.09
N PRO A 76 4.10 12.39 17.22
CA PRO A 76 3.81 12.53 15.80
C PRO A 76 3.43 11.21 15.14
N LEU A 77 2.30 11.19 14.42
CA LEU A 77 1.88 10.06 13.59
C LEU A 77 2.21 10.34 12.14
N ILE A 78 3.03 9.49 11.56
CA ILE A 78 3.44 9.50 10.15
C ILE A 78 2.67 8.40 9.41
N VAL A 79 1.91 8.77 8.40
CA VAL A 79 1.07 7.85 7.64
C VAL A 79 1.51 7.81 6.18
N ASP A 80 1.96 6.65 5.70
CA ASP A 80 2.08 6.42 4.27
C ASP A 80 0.68 6.14 3.69
N ASN A 81 0.20 7.09 2.91
CA ASN A 81 -1.14 7.07 2.32
C ASN A 81 -1.10 6.76 0.82
N THR A 82 -0.03 6.13 0.35
CA THR A 82 0.19 5.84 -1.08
C THR A 82 -0.93 4.99 -1.68
N PHE A 83 -1.40 3.94 -0.99
CA PHE A 83 -2.43 3.04 -1.52
C PHE A 83 -3.83 3.64 -1.49
N ALA A 84 -4.20 4.30 -0.39
CA ALA A 84 -5.51 4.93 -0.26
C ALA A 84 -5.61 6.22 -1.08
N THR A 85 -4.52 6.95 -1.23
CA THR A 85 -4.46 8.26 -1.90
C THR A 85 -5.33 9.33 -1.18
N PRO A 86 -5.16 10.62 -1.47
CA PRO A 86 -5.98 11.66 -0.85
C PRO A 86 -7.44 11.68 -1.33
N LEU A 87 -7.77 10.89 -2.36
CA LEU A 87 -9.16 10.74 -2.82
C LEU A 87 -9.98 9.89 -1.86
N MET A 88 -9.36 8.87 -1.25
CA MET A 88 -10.05 7.95 -0.35
C MET A 88 -9.91 8.37 1.11
N VAL A 89 -8.68 8.68 1.56
CA VAL A 89 -8.42 9.02 2.96
C VAL A 89 -7.49 10.23 3.04
N ARG A 90 -7.81 11.15 3.95
CA ARG A 90 -6.98 12.32 4.27
C ARG A 90 -6.53 12.25 5.72
N PRO A 91 -5.38 11.59 5.98
CA PRO A 91 -4.96 11.30 7.35
C PRO A 91 -4.76 12.53 8.25
N LEU A 92 -4.38 13.69 7.71
CA LEU A 92 -4.29 14.94 8.49
C LEU A 92 -5.63 15.34 9.09
N GLU A 93 -6.75 15.17 8.36
CA GLU A 93 -8.10 15.47 8.85
C GLU A 93 -8.52 14.51 9.98
N LEU A 94 -7.87 13.34 10.08
CA LEU A 94 -8.10 12.33 11.12
C LEU A 94 -7.14 12.48 12.31
N GLY A 95 -6.18 13.43 12.24
CA GLY A 95 -5.26 13.73 13.32
C GLY A 95 -3.83 13.19 13.15
N ALA A 96 -3.47 12.68 11.97
CA ALA A 96 -2.06 12.42 11.64
C ALA A 96 -1.27 13.73 11.58
N SER A 97 0.02 13.69 11.93
CA SER A 97 0.90 14.87 11.88
C SER A 97 1.56 15.01 10.52
N ILE A 98 1.92 13.90 9.91
CA ILE A 98 2.67 13.85 8.66
C ILE A 98 2.06 12.77 7.77
N VAL A 99 1.83 13.09 6.50
CA VAL A 99 1.37 12.17 5.48
C VAL A 99 2.39 12.08 4.37
N VAL A 100 2.72 10.85 3.97
CA VAL A 100 3.66 10.58 2.90
C VAL A 100 2.93 9.91 1.74
N HIS A 101 3.25 10.29 0.53
CA HIS A 101 2.83 9.58 -0.68
C HIS A 101 4.03 9.35 -1.60
N SER A 102 4.11 8.17 -2.19
CA SER A 102 4.95 7.97 -3.35
C SER A 102 4.30 8.62 -4.56
N LEU A 103 4.91 9.70 -5.08
CA LEU A 103 4.49 10.32 -6.36
C LEU A 103 4.65 9.34 -7.53
N THR A 104 5.62 8.43 -7.43
CA THR A 104 5.89 7.35 -8.39
C THR A 104 4.66 6.50 -8.72
N LYS A 105 3.65 6.48 -7.82
CA LYS A 105 2.48 5.62 -7.88
C LYS A 105 1.27 6.38 -8.45
N TYR A 106 0.11 6.22 -7.90
CA TYR A 106 -1.16 6.79 -8.36
C TYR A 106 -1.14 8.28 -8.67
N LEU A 107 -0.39 9.09 -7.92
CA LEU A 107 -0.42 10.54 -8.09
C LEU A 107 0.14 10.98 -9.45
N SER A 108 1.30 10.48 -9.88
CA SER A 108 1.79 10.67 -11.25
C SER A 108 1.09 9.72 -12.23
N GLY A 109 1.01 8.44 -11.89
CA GLY A 109 0.20 7.42 -12.54
C GLY A 109 0.60 6.99 -13.94
N HIS A 110 1.81 7.32 -14.41
CA HIS A 110 2.28 7.04 -15.77
C HIS A 110 3.64 6.31 -15.80
N GLY A 111 4.15 5.86 -14.66
CA GLY A 111 5.41 5.12 -14.58
C GLY A 111 6.67 5.91 -14.95
N ASP A 112 6.57 7.23 -15.09
CA ASP A 112 7.58 8.15 -15.62
C ASP A 112 8.20 9.08 -14.56
N VAL A 113 7.80 8.96 -13.28
CA VAL A 113 8.29 9.79 -12.18
C VAL A 113 8.78 8.93 -11.02
N LEU A 114 9.97 9.22 -10.52
CA LEU A 114 10.44 8.77 -9.22
C LEU A 114 10.39 9.94 -8.25
N GLY A 115 9.58 9.85 -7.20
CA GLY A 115 9.48 10.94 -6.24
C GLY A 115 8.55 10.63 -5.07
N GLY A 116 8.59 11.51 -4.09
CA GLY A 116 7.72 11.50 -2.93
C GLY A 116 7.18 12.88 -2.63
N ILE A 117 6.07 12.92 -1.92
CA ILE A 117 5.51 14.16 -1.37
C ILE A 117 5.21 13.94 0.12
N VAL A 118 5.55 14.93 0.91
CA VAL A 118 5.21 15.02 2.33
C VAL A 118 4.21 16.14 2.51
N VAL A 119 3.08 15.82 3.13
CA VAL A 119 2.04 16.77 3.50
C VAL A 119 1.96 16.78 5.02
N THR A 120 1.98 17.97 5.61
CA THR A 120 2.04 18.13 7.06
C THR A 120 1.31 19.39 7.51
N ASP A 121 1.08 19.48 8.81
CA ASP A 121 0.60 20.71 9.46
C ASP A 121 1.66 21.82 9.47
N SER A 122 1.30 22.98 10.02
CA SER A 122 2.19 24.15 10.11
C SER A 122 3.36 23.94 11.08
N GLU A 123 3.21 23.11 12.09
CA GLU A 123 4.23 22.85 13.12
C GLU A 123 5.43 22.12 12.53
N HIS A 124 5.19 21.09 11.73
CA HIS A 124 6.23 20.25 11.15
C HIS A 124 6.78 20.79 9.80
N LEU A 125 6.11 21.77 9.18
CA LEU A 125 6.43 22.24 7.83
C LEU A 125 7.86 22.82 7.73
N VAL A 126 8.19 23.75 8.63
CA VAL A 126 9.48 24.45 8.57
C VAL A 126 10.64 23.51 8.88
N PRO A 127 10.61 22.70 9.95
CA PRO A 127 11.65 21.70 10.21
C PRO A 127 11.88 20.75 9.04
N LEU A 128 10.83 20.19 8.45
CA LEU A 128 10.92 19.25 7.33
C LEU A 128 11.48 19.91 6.05
N ARG A 129 11.08 21.15 5.74
CA ARG A 129 11.67 21.90 4.61
C ARG A 129 13.15 22.17 4.79
N ASN A 130 13.57 22.53 6.00
CA ASN A 130 14.98 22.76 6.29
C ASN A 130 15.77 21.46 6.17
N LEU A 131 15.26 20.36 6.71
CA LEU A 131 15.88 19.05 6.58
C LEU A 131 16.01 18.61 5.11
N SER A 132 14.93 18.77 4.32
CA SER A 132 14.93 18.43 2.88
C SER A 132 16.01 19.21 2.11
N ARG A 133 16.14 20.52 2.40
CA ARG A 133 17.18 21.36 1.77
C ARG A 133 18.59 20.96 2.19
N THR A 134 18.80 20.66 3.47
CA THR A 134 20.10 20.27 4.00
C THR A 134 20.58 18.93 3.45
N LEU A 135 19.67 17.96 3.33
CA LEU A 135 19.96 16.61 2.82
C LEU A 135 19.88 16.50 1.28
N GLY A 136 19.36 17.52 0.60
CA GLY A 136 19.24 17.52 -0.85
C GLY A 136 18.08 16.70 -1.38
N PHE A 137 17.08 16.35 -0.57
CA PHE A 137 15.87 15.65 -0.99
C PHE A 137 14.92 16.58 -1.74
N THR A 138 15.32 16.99 -2.94
CA THR A 138 14.55 17.88 -3.80
C THR A 138 14.27 17.20 -5.14
N LEU A 139 13.00 17.26 -5.57
CA LEU A 139 12.61 16.74 -6.86
C LEU A 139 13.13 17.65 -7.99
N GLY A 140 13.62 17.07 -9.08
CA GLY A 140 14.06 17.83 -10.25
C GLY A 140 12.90 18.57 -10.94
N PRO A 141 13.20 19.63 -11.71
CA PRO A 141 12.15 20.40 -12.39
C PRO A 141 11.32 19.57 -13.39
N PHE A 142 11.96 18.64 -14.09
CA PHE A 142 11.28 17.78 -15.07
C PHE A 142 10.35 16.78 -14.39
N GLU A 143 10.81 16.11 -13.37
CA GLU A 143 10.01 15.19 -12.55
C GLU A 143 8.84 15.94 -11.87
N SER A 144 9.09 17.16 -11.40
CA SER A 144 8.03 18.02 -10.85
C SER A 144 6.97 18.37 -11.89
N TYR A 145 7.37 18.68 -13.11
CA TYR A 145 6.46 18.94 -14.23
C TYR A 145 5.62 17.70 -14.56
N LEU A 146 6.24 16.53 -14.68
CA LEU A 146 5.53 15.27 -14.95
C LEU A 146 4.56 14.91 -13.82
N ALA A 147 4.98 15.05 -12.57
CA ALA A 147 4.11 14.83 -11.41
C ALA A 147 2.90 15.76 -11.44
N MET A 148 3.09 17.05 -11.65
CA MET A 148 2.01 18.04 -11.77
C MET A 148 1.05 17.71 -12.93
N ARG A 149 1.58 17.24 -14.06
CA ARG A 149 0.79 16.78 -15.21
C ARG A 149 -0.07 15.58 -14.86
N GLY A 150 0.53 14.57 -14.17
CA GLY A 150 -0.17 13.37 -13.73
C GLY A 150 -1.29 13.65 -12.74
N VAL A 151 -1.06 14.54 -11.78
CA VAL A 151 -2.06 14.93 -10.76
C VAL A 151 -3.32 15.53 -11.40
N LYS A 152 -3.24 16.19 -12.55
CA LYS A 152 -4.43 16.77 -13.23
C LYS A 152 -5.48 15.74 -13.62
N THR A 153 -5.09 14.50 -13.89
CA THR A 153 -6.00 13.39 -14.24
C THR A 153 -6.16 12.38 -13.11
N PHE A 154 -5.51 12.60 -11.98
CA PHE A 154 -5.49 11.64 -10.87
C PHE A 154 -6.89 11.20 -10.39
N PRO A 155 -7.87 12.11 -10.12
CA PRO A 155 -9.18 11.67 -9.67
C PRO A 155 -9.89 10.74 -10.67
N LEU A 156 -9.87 11.11 -11.96
CA LEU A 156 -10.48 10.31 -13.03
C LEU A 156 -9.85 8.92 -13.15
N ARG A 157 -8.53 8.85 -13.06
CA ARG A 157 -7.80 7.58 -13.10
C ARG A 157 -8.13 6.72 -11.88
N MET A 158 -8.07 7.29 -10.69
CA MET A 158 -8.31 6.56 -9.44
C MET A 158 -9.75 6.04 -9.35
N GLU A 159 -10.75 6.82 -9.72
CA GLU A 159 -12.14 6.38 -9.79
C GLU A 159 -12.31 5.20 -10.75
N ARG A 160 -11.72 5.29 -11.95
CA ARG A 160 -11.76 4.20 -12.93
C ARG A 160 -11.04 2.95 -12.43
N GLN A 161 -9.86 3.10 -11.84
CA GLN A 161 -9.08 2.01 -11.27
C GLN A 161 -9.82 1.32 -10.12
N CYS A 162 -10.46 2.08 -9.21
CA CYS A 162 -11.27 1.53 -8.12
C CYS A 162 -12.47 0.73 -8.68
N ALA A 163 -13.18 1.27 -9.66
CA ALA A 163 -14.30 0.59 -10.29
C ALA A 163 -13.88 -0.71 -10.96
N ASN A 164 -12.76 -0.69 -11.70
CA ASN A 164 -12.18 -1.88 -12.33
C ASN A 164 -11.77 -2.91 -11.28
N ALA A 165 -11.09 -2.48 -10.20
CA ALA A 165 -10.63 -3.37 -9.13
C ALA A 165 -11.80 -4.08 -8.43
N CYS A 166 -12.92 -3.39 -8.19
CA CYS A 166 -14.13 -4.01 -7.65
C CYS A 166 -14.64 -5.13 -8.56
N ARG A 167 -14.69 -4.90 -9.88
CA ARG A 167 -15.16 -5.90 -10.87
C ARG A 167 -14.21 -7.10 -10.94
N VAL A 168 -12.90 -6.84 -11.02
CA VAL A 168 -11.86 -7.88 -11.08
C VAL A 168 -11.86 -8.71 -9.79
N ALA A 169 -11.93 -8.07 -8.61
CA ALA A 169 -11.95 -8.77 -7.33
C ALA A 169 -13.20 -9.67 -7.20
N SER A 170 -14.37 -9.15 -7.57
CA SER A 170 -15.62 -9.94 -7.56
C SER A 170 -15.55 -11.16 -8.49
N TRP A 171 -14.97 -11.00 -9.68
CA TRP A 171 -14.76 -12.11 -10.60
C TRP A 171 -13.77 -13.14 -10.05
N LEU A 172 -12.64 -12.69 -9.48
CA LEU A 172 -11.64 -13.57 -8.86
C LEU A 172 -12.22 -14.39 -7.71
N GLN A 173 -13.13 -13.83 -6.90
CA GLN A 173 -13.79 -14.56 -5.80
C GLN A 173 -14.59 -15.79 -6.27
N SER A 174 -15.08 -15.78 -7.50
CA SER A 174 -15.82 -16.90 -8.09
C SER A 174 -14.96 -17.81 -8.99
N HIS A 175 -13.69 -17.48 -9.20
CA HIS A 175 -12.84 -18.22 -10.14
C HIS A 175 -12.32 -19.54 -9.54
N PRO A 176 -12.46 -20.71 -10.24
CA PRO A 176 -12.16 -22.04 -9.69
C PRO A 176 -10.69 -22.26 -9.33
N ASN A 177 -9.76 -21.50 -9.93
CA ASN A 177 -8.32 -21.57 -9.69
C ASN A 177 -7.81 -20.48 -8.71
N VAL A 178 -8.70 -19.85 -7.94
CA VAL A 178 -8.38 -18.88 -6.88
C VAL A 178 -8.87 -19.44 -5.54
N ASP A 179 -8.00 -19.46 -4.55
CA ASP A 179 -8.36 -19.92 -3.21
C ASP A 179 -8.90 -18.78 -2.34
N ARG A 180 -8.29 -17.60 -2.45
CA ARG A 180 -8.64 -16.46 -1.62
C ARG A 180 -8.35 -15.15 -2.34
N VAL A 181 -9.21 -14.16 -2.13
CA VAL A 181 -9.03 -12.79 -2.59
C VAL A 181 -8.95 -11.88 -1.37
N TYR A 182 -8.01 -10.95 -1.40
CA TYR A 182 -7.86 -9.89 -0.40
C TYR A 182 -8.19 -8.57 -1.10
N PHE A 183 -9.27 -7.95 -0.68
CA PHE A 183 -9.71 -6.68 -1.25
C PHE A 183 -10.59 -5.92 -0.25
N PRO A 184 -10.42 -4.59 -0.07
CA PRO A 184 -11.14 -3.87 0.96
C PRO A 184 -12.67 -3.84 0.81
N ALA A 185 -13.21 -4.06 -0.40
CA ALA A 185 -14.67 -4.15 -0.60
C ALA A 185 -15.27 -5.51 -0.24
N ASP A 186 -14.47 -6.50 0.16
CA ASP A 186 -15.00 -7.80 0.60
C ASP A 186 -15.83 -7.61 1.87
N PRO A 187 -17.12 -8.01 1.90
CA PRO A 187 -17.96 -7.93 3.10
C PRO A 187 -17.39 -8.70 4.31
N HIS A 188 -16.56 -9.71 4.04
CA HIS A 188 -15.89 -10.52 5.06
C HIS A 188 -14.47 -10.04 5.38
N HIS A 189 -14.10 -8.85 4.90
CA HIS A 189 -12.79 -8.27 5.24
C HIS A 189 -12.65 -8.10 6.74
N PRO A 190 -11.53 -8.54 7.37
CA PRO A 190 -11.38 -8.47 8.83
C PRO A 190 -11.49 -7.03 9.38
N ASP A 191 -11.21 -6.03 8.54
CA ASP A 191 -11.25 -4.61 8.91
C ASP A 191 -12.47 -3.87 8.30
N ALA A 192 -13.56 -4.61 7.97
CA ALA A 192 -14.74 -4.03 7.28
C ALA A 192 -15.32 -2.80 8.01
N ASP A 193 -15.33 -2.80 9.35
CA ASP A 193 -15.80 -1.65 10.14
C ASP A 193 -14.88 -0.42 10.00
N HIS A 194 -13.57 -0.62 9.91
CA HIS A 194 -12.61 0.47 9.67
C HIS A 194 -12.79 1.05 8.27
N ILE A 195 -12.88 0.17 7.27
CA ILE A 195 -13.09 0.53 5.86
C ILE A 195 -14.37 1.36 5.71
N LYS A 196 -15.48 0.91 6.29
CA LYS A 196 -16.76 1.61 6.24
C LYS A 196 -16.71 3.02 6.85
N ARG A 197 -15.88 3.23 7.87
CA ARG A 197 -15.71 4.55 8.50
C ARG A 197 -14.76 5.45 7.74
N LEU A 198 -13.69 4.87 7.17
CA LEU A 198 -12.58 5.64 6.63
C LEU A 198 -12.74 5.93 5.13
N PHE A 199 -13.37 5.03 4.38
CA PHE A 199 -13.41 5.12 2.92
C PHE A 199 -14.76 5.65 2.42
N PRO A 200 -14.75 6.52 1.40
CA PRO A 200 -15.98 6.91 0.71
C PRO A 200 -16.61 5.69 0.03
N ALA A 201 -17.93 5.66 -0.02
CA ALA A 201 -18.66 4.59 -0.69
C ALA A 201 -18.23 4.44 -2.15
N GLY A 202 -17.92 3.21 -2.57
CA GLY A 202 -17.48 2.89 -3.93
C GLY A 202 -15.98 3.06 -4.20
N LEU A 203 -15.21 3.60 -3.27
CA LEU A 203 -13.76 3.76 -3.41
C LEU A 203 -13.03 2.83 -2.42
N TYR A 204 -12.51 1.74 -2.92
CA TYR A 204 -11.87 0.69 -2.12
C TYR A 204 -10.40 0.45 -2.50
N GLY A 205 -9.81 1.35 -3.29
CA GLY A 205 -8.47 1.21 -3.84
C GLY A 205 -8.44 0.39 -5.13
N ALA A 206 -7.27 0.34 -5.75
CA ALA A 206 -7.06 -0.34 -7.02
C ALA A 206 -6.07 -1.52 -6.92
N MET A 207 -5.75 -1.94 -5.70
CA MET A 207 -4.94 -3.12 -5.43
C MET A 207 -5.84 -4.29 -5.12
N VAL A 208 -5.58 -5.43 -5.75
CA VAL A 208 -6.21 -6.72 -5.46
C VAL A 208 -5.12 -7.76 -5.23
N SER A 209 -5.12 -8.42 -4.09
CA SER A 209 -4.23 -9.55 -3.84
C SER A 209 -5.04 -10.85 -3.83
N PHE A 210 -4.49 -11.93 -4.36
CA PHE A 210 -5.17 -13.21 -4.38
C PHE A 210 -4.20 -14.39 -4.36
N GLU A 211 -4.68 -15.53 -3.90
CA GLU A 211 -3.94 -16.78 -3.83
C GLU A 211 -4.34 -17.68 -5.00
N ILE A 212 -3.37 -18.09 -5.82
CA ILE A 212 -3.60 -19.04 -6.91
C ILE A 212 -3.72 -20.44 -6.31
N LYS A 213 -4.82 -21.12 -6.56
CA LYS A 213 -5.17 -22.40 -5.95
C LYS A 213 -4.12 -23.47 -6.19
N GLY A 214 -3.60 -24.02 -5.10
CA GLY A 214 -2.62 -25.12 -5.14
C GLY A 214 -1.31 -24.77 -5.89
N ALA A 215 -1.02 -23.49 -6.13
CA ALA A 215 0.16 -23.09 -6.87
C ALA A 215 1.41 -23.13 -5.96
N ASP A 216 2.43 -23.75 -6.49
CA ASP A 216 3.80 -23.56 -6.06
C ASP A 216 4.43 -22.35 -6.77
N ARG A 217 5.68 -22.06 -6.45
CA ARG A 217 6.45 -20.98 -7.06
C ARG A 217 6.51 -21.06 -8.59
N GLU A 218 6.71 -22.25 -9.14
CA GLU A 218 6.86 -22.47 -10.58
C GLU A 218 5.54 -22.17 -11.31
N ARG A 219 4.43 -22.61 -10.74
CA ARG A 219 3.10 -22.33 -11.28
C ARG A 219 2.77 -20.84 -11.22
N VAL A 220 3.14 -20.13 -10.14
CA VAL A 220 2.98 -18.67 -10.09
C VAL A 220 3.74 -18.00 -11.23
N PHE A 221 4.99 -18.40 -11.49
CA PHE A 221 5.75 -17.86 -12.62
C PHE A 221 5.15 -18.23 -13.97
N ARG A 222 4.62 -19.47 -14.16
CA ARG A 222 3.92 -19.83 -15.41
C ARG A 222 2.71 -18.94 -15.64
N VAL A 223 1.89 -18.73 -14.62
CA VAL A 223 0.73 -17.82 -14.70
C VAL A 223 1.18 -16.40 -15.08
N MET A 224 2.16 -15.85 -14.39
CA MET A 224 2.66 -14.51 -14.68
C MET A 224 3.24 -14.38 -16.11
N ASN A 225 3.98 -15.39 -16.57
CA ASN A 225 4.56 -15.40 -17.91
C ASN A 225 3.51 -15.63 -19.03
N SER A 226 2.33 -16.12 -18.69
CA SER A 226 1.21 -16.33 -19.62
C SER A 226 0.36 -15.07 -19.81
N LEU A 227 0.53 -14.05 -18.98
CA LEU A 227 -0.15 -12.77 -19.12
C LEU A 227 0.27 -12.09 -20.44
N ARG A 228 -0.70 -11.50 -21.11
CA ARG A 228 -0.50 -10.86 -22.44
C ARG A 228 -0.60 -9.35 -22.39
N MET A 229 -1.42 -8.83 -21.48
CA MET A 229 -1.69 -7.41 -21.32
C MET A 229 -1.19 -6.90 -19.96
N ILE A 230 -1.44 -7.66 -18.90
CA ILE A 230 -1.01 -7.31 -17.55
C ILE A 230 0.51 -7.47 -17.44
N ALA A 231 1.21 -6.38 -17.15
CA ALA A 231 2.66 -6.35 -17.08
C ALA A 231 3.19 -6.97 -15.78
N PRO A 232 4.13 -7.93 -15.80
CA PRO A 232 4.87 -8.35 -14.62
C PRO A 232 5.78 -7.20 -14.16
N ALA A 233 5.46 -6.55 -13.03
CA ALA A 233 6.21 -5.40 -12.55
C ALA A 233 6.17 -5.26 -11.01
N THR A 234 7.22 -4.68 -10.44
CA THR A 234 7.32 -4.45 -8.99
C THR A 234 6.65 -3.14 -8.54
N SER A 235 6.12 -2.36 -9.48
CA SER A 235 5.44 -1.09 -9.21
C SER A 235 3.93 -1.27 -9.02
N LEU A 236 3.20 -0.16 -8.97
CA LEU A 236 1.73 -0.10 -8.86
C LEU A 236 1.23 1.30 -9.22
N GLY A 237 -0.07 1.43 -9.45
CA GLY A 237 -0.73 2.72 -9.56
C GLY A 237 -0.58 3.41 -10.92
N ASP A 238 -0.06 2.70 -11.92
CA ASP A 238 0.01 3.17 -13.29
C ASP A 238 -1.35 3.07 -14.00
N VAL A 239 -1.45 3.68 -15.18
CA VAL A 239 -2.61 3.56 -16.07
C VAL A 239 -2.82 2.13 -16.57
N HIS A 240 -1.77 1.33 -16.68
CA HIS A 240 -1.86 -0.07 -17.07
C HIS A 240 -1.83 -1.02 -15.86
N SER A 241 -2.46 -2.17 -16.01
CA SER A 241 -2.48 -3.22 -14.99
C SER A 241 -1.13 -3.90 -14.85
N MET A 242 -0.74 -4.17 -13.61
CA MET A 242 0.55 -4.81 -13.28
C MET A 242 0.36 -5.90 -12.25
N MET A 243 1.09 -7.01 -12.39
CA MET A 243 1.12 -8.11 -11.43
C MET A 243 2.48 -8.26 -10.79
N LEU A 244 2.48 -8.43 -9.47
CA LEU A 244 3.66 -8.68 -8.64
C LEU A 244 3.54 -10.02 -7.92
N TYR A 245 4.64 -10.73 -7.78
CA TYR A 245 4.80 -11.87 -6.89
C TYR A 245 5.51 -11.44 -5.59
N PRO A 246 4.79 -11.21 -4.47
CA PRO A 246 5.36 -10.62 -3.26
C PRO A 246 6.52 -11.42 -2.67
N ALA A 247 6.41 -12.76 -2.65
CA ALA A 247 7.44 -13.63 -2.07
C ALA A 247 8.81 -13.51 -2.78
N MET A 248 8.82 -13.12 -4.06
CA MET A 248 10.04 -13.01 -4.87
C MET A 248 10.44 -11.57 -5.18
N ALA A 249 9.65 -10.59 -4.75
CA ALA A 249 9.90 -9.17 -5.01
C ALA A 249 9.88 -8.35 -3.71
N SER A 250 8.75 -7.81 -3.31
CA SER A 250 8.65 -6.86 -2.19
C SER A 250 8.96 -7.46 -0.82
N HIS A 251 8.87 -8.79 -0.65
CA HIS A 251 9.11 -9.50 0.60
C HIS A 251 10.16 -10.61 0.48
N ARG A 252 11.02 -10.54 -0.55
CA ARG A 252 12.06 -11.56 -0.82
C ARG A 252 13.12 -11.67 0.28
N GLU A 253 13.34 -10.58 1.02
CA GLU A 253 14.35 -10.57 2.11
C GLU A 253 13.84 -11.26 3.38
N LEU A 254 12.52 -11.49 3.49
CA LEU A 254 11.93 -12.21 4.61
C LEU A 254 12.10 -13.73 4.42
N SER A 255 12.44 -14.43 5.52
CA SER A 255 12.47 -15.89 5.49
C SER A 255 11.07 -16.47 5.23
N PRO A 256 10.94 -17.69 4.65
CA PRO A 256 9.64 -18.32 4.41
C PRO A 256 8.77 -18.38 5.68
N LYS A 257 9.35 -18.75 6.84
CA LYS A 257 8.66 -18.77 8.13
C LYS A 257 8.16 -17.38 8.56
N HIS A 258 8.90 -16.33 8.24
CA HIS A 258 8.49 -14.97 8.56
C HIS A 258 7.34 -14.52 7.65
N ARG A 259 7.42 -14.80 6.33
CA ARG A 259 6.31 -14.53 5.40
C ARG A 259 5.03 -15.26 5.83
N GLU A 260 5.13 -16.53 6.21
CA GLU A 260 4.00 -17.33 6.69
C GLU A 260 3.34 -16.71 7.93
N ARG A 261 4.11 -16.24 8.91
CA ARG A 261 3.60 -15.52 10.09
C ARG A 261 2.88 -14.23 9.74
N LEU A 262 3.27 -13.57 8.64
CA LEU A 262 2.61 -12.38 8.11
C LEU A 262 1.43 -12.72 7.18
N GLY A 263 1.12 -14.02 6.97
CA GLY A 263 0.06 -14.47 6.06
C GLY A 263 0.42 -14.38 4.58
N ILE A 264 1.71 -14.12 4.24
CA ILE A 264 2.19 -14.01 2.86
C ILE A 264 2.60 -15.39 2.38
N ARG A 265 1.68 -16.09 1.72
CA ARG A 265 1.90 -17.43 1.17
C ARG A 265 2.66 -17.39 -0.14
N ASP A 266 3.29 -18.53 -0.49
CA ASP A 266 4.07 -18.64 -1.73
C ASP A 266 3.21 -18.68 -3.01
N ASN A 267 1.91 -18.82 -2.90
CA ASN A 267 0.95 -18.74 -4.02
C ASN A 267 0.24 -17.36 -4.10
N LEU A 268 0.62 -16.40 -3.27
CA LEU A 268 0.05 -15.06 -3.26
C LEU A 268 0.62 -14.21 -4.39
N VAL A 269 -0.26 -13.58 -5.15
CA VAL A 269 0.07 -12.53 -6.13
C VAL A 269 -0.69 -11.24 -5.83
N ARG A 270 -0.14 -10.11 -6.26
CA ARG A 270 -0.73 -8.78 -6.08
C ARG A 270 -0.91 -8.10 -7.42
N LEU A 271 -2.13 -7.74 -7.75
CA LEU A 271 -2.52 -7.03 -8.96
C LEU A 271 -2.75 -5.55 -8.63
N SER A 272 -2.09 -4.66 -9.36
CA SER A 272 -2.42 -3.24 -9.47
C SER A 272 -3.29 -3.07 -10.70
N VAL A 273 -4.56 -2.73 -10.51
CA VAL A 273 -5.52 -2.62 -11.61
C VAL A 273 -5.42 -1.24 -12.25
N GLY A 274 -5.31 -1.21 -13.57
CA GLY A 274 -5.22 0.00 -14.38
C GLY A 274 -6.58 0.54 -14.84
N ILE A 275 -6.54 1.39 -15.86
CA ILE A 275 -7.74 2.06 -16.42
C ILE A 275 -8.29 1.36 -17.67
N GLU A 276 -7.73 0.24 -18.08
CA GLU A 276 -8.17 -0.56 -19.22
C GLU A 276 -9.66 -0.98 -19.07
N ALA A 277 -10.24 -1.59 -20.08
CA ALA A 277 -11.53 -2.24 -19.89
C ALA A 277 -11.39 -3.40 -18.89
N ALA A 278 -12.24 -3.44 -17.87
CA ALA A 278 -12.17 -4.48 -16.84
C ALA A 278 -12.34 -5.88 -17.45
N GLU A 279 -13.10 -6.01 -18.53
CA GLU A 279 -13.32 -7.23 -19.29
C GLU A 279 -12.02 -7.76 -19.89
N ASP A 280 -11.16 -6.89 -20.40
CA ASP A 280 -9.87 -7.27 -20.99
C ASP A 280 -8.90 -7.74 -19.89
N VAL A 281 -8.88 -7.04 -18.75
CA VAL A 281 -8.10 -7.48 -17.56
C VAL A 281 -8.56 -8.85 -17.09
N ILE A 282 -9.87 -9.08 -17.00
CA ILE A 282 -10.47 -10.37 -16.61
C ILE A 282 -10.12 -11.46 -17.62
N ALA A 283 -10.24 -11.17 -18.92
CA ALA A 283 -9.92 -12.14 -19.97
C ALA A 283 -8.45 -12.56 -19.95
N ASP A 284 -7.53 -11.62 -19.69
CA ASP A 284 -6.11 -11.92 -19.57
C ASP A 284 -5.79 -12.76 -18.32
N LEU A 285 -6.43 -12.46 -17.19
CA LEU A 285 -6.33 -13.28 -15.97
C LEU A 285 -6.91 -14.68 -16.17
N ASP A 286 -8.10 -14.80 -16.79
CA ASP A 286 -8.78 -16.08 -16.99
C ASP A 286 -7.91 -17.03 -17.83
N GLN A 287 -7.38 -16.54 -18.96
CA GLN A 287 -6.53 -17.37 -19.81
C GLN A 287 -5.23 -17.78 -19.11
N ALA A 288 -4.61 -16.89 -18.32
CA ALA A 288 -3.39 -17.19 -17.59
C ALA A 288 -3.62 -18.17 -16.42
N LEU A 289 -4.70 -18.01 -15.66
CA LEU A 289 -5.04 -18.88 -14.52
C LEU A 289 -5.46 -20.30 -14.95
N ARG A 290 -5.93 -20.50 -16.20
CA ARG A 290 -6.27 -21.83 -16.76
C ARG A 290 -5.03 -22.59 -17.23
N HIS A 291 -3.89 -21.94 -17.40
CA HIS A 291 -2.65 -22.64 -17.73
C HIS A 291 -2.25 -23.58 -16.58
N PRO A 292 -1.94 -24.86 -16.88
CA PRO A 292 -1.58 -25.86 -15.87
C PRO A 292 -0.23 -25.60 -15.18
#